data_af85fd688ecd65c28124b725b17fea5b
#
_entry.id   af85fd688ecd65c28124b725b17fea5b
#
_cell.length_a   1.000
_cell.length_b   1.000
_cell.length_c   1.000
_cell.angle_alpha   90.00
_cell.angle_beta   90.00
_cell.angle_gamma   90.00
#
_symmetry.space_group_name_H-M   'P 1'
#
loop_
_entity.id
_entity.type
_entity.pdbx_description
1 polymer ?
#
loop_
_entity_poly.entity_id
_entity_poly.type
_entity_poly.pdbx_seq_one_letter_code
_entity_poly.pdbx_strand_id
1 'polypeptide(L)'
;SIPGKIIISSFTYSEDSEFNIDRNSLNRGFKKTQKKLIEISKLAKIVGSDFYVIIYPWPDTLEYGQSVFNWEKYSEDLCVKASCKKLINTFPEFVDFKNKNQDWLSKLFINADLHHTEIGHNIIANAILKEF
;
A
#
# COMPACT_ATOMS: atom_id res chain seq x y z
N SER A 1 13.80 -5.39 -16.93
CA SER A 1 14.21 -5.90 -15.61
C SER A 1 14.32 -4.74 -14.65
N ILE A 2 13.68 -4.81 -13.52
CA ILE A 2 13.92 -3.90 -12.42
C ILE A 2 15.39 -4.01 -12.08
N PRO A 3 16.20 -2.95 -12.19
CA PRO A 3 17.63 -3.03 -11.96
C PRO A 3 17.88 -3.39 -10.50
N GLY A 4 18.45 -4.53 -10.33
CA GLY A 4 18.71 -5.11 -9.05
C GLY A 4 17.42 -5.66 -8.44
N LYS A 5 17.42 -6.90 -8.05
CA LYS A 5 16.51 -7.45 -7.05
C LYS A 5 16.67 -6.64 -5.76
N ILE A 6 16.26 -5.38 -5.84
CA ILE A 6 16.32 -4.53 -4.68
C ILE A 6 15.15 -4.91 -3.82
N ILE A 7 15.54 -5.72 -2.95
CA ILE A 7 15.11 -5.58 -1.60
C ILE A 7 13.66 -5.20 -1.54
N ILE A 8 12.96 -6.17 -1.74
CA ILE A 8 11.65 -6.31 -1.25
C ILE A 8 11.60 -5.65 0.09
N SER A 9 10.97 -4.52 0.10
CA SER A 9 10.59 -3.93 1.35
C SER A 9 9.81 -5.01 2.13
N SER A 10 9.96 -5.01 3.41
CA SER A 10 9.23 -5.90 4.32
C SER A 10 7.69 -5.85 4.16
N PHE A 11 7.21 -5.12 3.18
CA PHE A 11 5.80 -4.91 2.85
C PHE A 11 5.33 -5.64 1.59
N THR A 12 6.23 -6.12 0.74
CA THR A 12 5.88 -6.93 -0.42
C THR A 12 6.21 -8.39 -0.13
N TYR A 13 5.19 -9.18 0.03
CA TYR A 13 5.33 -10.62 0.08
C TYR A 13 5.34 -11.17 -1.34
N SER A 14 6.51 -11.61 -1.80
CA SER A 14 6.67 -12.40 -3.02
C SER A 14 7.33 -13.71 -2.66
N GLU A 15 6.86 -14.81 -3.25
CA GLU A 15 7.47 -16.14 -3.05
C GLU A 15 8.91 -16.20 -3.52
N ASP A 16 9.28 -15.30 -4.46
CA ASP A 16 10.63 -15.17 -5.01
C ASP A 16 11.54 -14.26 -4.17
N SER A 17 11.07 -13.78 -3.02
CA SER A 17 11.91 -12.99 -2.13
C SER A 17 13.01 -13.85 -1.54
N GLU A 18 14.27 -13.45 -1.69
CA GLU A 18 15.41 -14.06 -1.04
C GLU A 18 15.32 -13.96 0.51
N PHE A 19 14.44 -13.12 1.01
CA PHE A 19 14.09 -13.04 2.42
C PHE A 19 13.01 -14.07 2.73
N ASN A 20 13.42 -15.15 3.31
CA ASN A 20 12.55 -16.18 3.85
C ASN A 20 11.82 -15.61 5.09
N ILE A 21 10.87 -14.70 4.85
CA ILE A 21 10.06 -14.14 5.92
C ILE A 21 9.12 -15.25 6.38
N ASP A 22 9.37 -15.73 7.59
CA ASP A 22 8.50 -16.71 8.23
C ASP A 22 7.03 -16.23 8.21
N ARG A 23 6.13 -17.05 7.67
CA ARG A 23 4.69 -16.77 7.63
C ARG A 23 4.12 -16.39 9.00
N ASN A 24 4.65 -16.96 10.07
CA ASN A 24 4.23 -16.61 11.42
C ASN A 24 4.61 -15.19 11.80
N SER A 25 5.76 -14.70 11.34
CA SER A 25 6.20 -13.32 11.54
C SER A 25 5.33 -12.33 10.78
N LEU A 26 4.94 -12.65 9.54
CA LEU A 26 3.99 -11.86 8.76
C LEU A 26 2.62 -11.78 9.43
N ASN A 27 2.08 -12.92 9.83
CA ASN A 27 0.79 -12.97 10.52
C ASN A 27 0.80 -12.18 11.82
N ARG A 28 1.89 -12.21 12.59
CA ARG A 28 2.07 -11.37 13.78
C ARG A 28 2.10 -9.89 13.40
N GLY A 29 2.81 -9.53 12.31
CA GLY A 29 2.85 -8.18 11.78
C GLY A 29 1.46 -7.66 11.42
N PHE A 30 0.70 -8.42 10.66
CA PHE A 30 -0.68 -8.08 10.27
C PHE A 30 -1.61 -7.91 11.48
N LYS A 31 -1.56 -8.82 12.44
CA LYS A 31 -2.35 -8.71 13.68
C LYS A 31 -1.97 -7.46 14.49
N LYS A 32 -0.67 -7.14 14.56
CA LYS A 32 -0.17 -5.95 15.26
C LYS A 32 -0.65 -4.67 14.56
N THR A 33 -0.55 -4.61 13.22
CA THR A 33 -1.04 -3.50 12.42
C THR A 33 -2.53 -3.29 12.62
N GLN A 34 -3.32 -4.36 12.52
CA GLN A 34 -4.76 -4.31 12.76
C GLN A 34 -5.09 -3.74 14.15
N LYS A 35 -4.42 -4.25 15.20
CA LYS A 35 -4.62 -3.76 16.57
C LYS A 35 -4.34 -2.26 16.67
N LYS A 36 -3.23 -1.80 16.07
CA LYS A 36 -2.84 -0.39 16.11
C LYS A 36 -3.81 0.52 15.35
N LEU A 37 -4.30 0.09 14.21
CA LEU A 37 -5.30 0.87 13.47
C LEU A 37 -6.64 0.96 14.21
N ILE A 38 -7.06 -0.10 14.90
CA ILE A 38 -8.23 -0.06 15.78
C ILE A 38 -8.01 0.93 16.95
N GLU A 39 -6.83 0.94 17.55
CA GLU A 39 -6.48 1.90 18.60
C GLU A 39 -6.54 3.35 18.09
N ILE A 40 -5.95 3.63 16.92
CA ILE A 40 -5.98 4.96 16.27
C ILE A 40 -7.42 5.38 15.96
N SER A 41 -8.23 4.50 15.40
CA SER A 41 -9.64 4.79 15.11
C SER A 41 -10.43 5.16 16.37
N LYS A 42 -10.18 4.46 17.49
CA LYS A 42 -10.81 4.78 18.77
C LYS A 42 -10.40 6.17 19.28
N LEU A 43 -9.12 6.51 19.15
CA LEU A 43 -8.63 7.85 19.53
C LEU A 43 -9.22 8.94 18.66
N ALA A 44 -9.32 8.72 17.34
CA ALA A 44 -9.97 9.65 16.41
C ALA A 44 -11.42 9.92 16.84
N LYS A 45 -12.17 8.88 17.19
CA LYS A 45 -13.56 9.02 17.68
C LYS A 45 -13.66 9.84 18.96
N ILE A 46 -12.72 9.65 19.91
CA ILE A 46 -12.71 10.40 21.17
C ILE A 46 -12.56 11.90 20.93
N VAL A 47 -11.76 12.30 19.92
CA VAL A 47 -11.56 13.72 19.58
C VAL A 47 -12.52 14.23 18.51
N GLY A 48 -13.53 13.45 18.14
CA GLY A 48 -14.52 13.82 17.15
C GLY A 48 -13.99 13.90 15.69
N SER A 49 -12.91 13.18 15.40
CA SER A 49 -12.30 13.15 14.06
C SER A 49 -12.66 11.88 13.29
N ASP A 50 -12.80 12.02 11.99
CA ASP A 50 -12.92 10.88 11.09
C ASP A 50 -11.58 10.19 10.86
N PHE A 51 -11.61 8.87 10.70
CA PHE A 51 -10.44 8.06 10.42
C PHE A 51 -10.54 7.44 9.03
N TYR A 52 -9.58 7.74 8.18
CA TYR A 52 -9.46 7.20 6.82
C TYR A 52 -8.22 6.33 6.72
N VAL A 53 -8.28 5.32 5.88
CA VAL A 53 -7.12 4.50 5.51
C VAL A 53 -6.83 4.74 4.04
N ILE A 54 -5.57 4.97 3.70
CA ILE A 54 -5.11 5.16 2.33
C ILE A 54 -4.14 4.04 2.02
N ILE A 55 -4.33 3.38 0.89
CA ILE A 55 -3.40 2.36 0.40
C ILE A 55 -2.87 2.74 -0.99
N TYR A 56 -1.62 2.40 -1.21
CA TYR A 56 -0.95 2.57 -2.49
C TYR A 56 0.01 1.40 -2.74
N PRO A 57 0.22 1.03 -4.01
CA PRO A 57 1.08 -0.09 -4.35
C PRO A 57 2.56 0.29 -4.26
N TRP A 58 3.38 -0.69 -3.91
CA TRP A 58 4.83 -0.65 -4.09
C TRP A 58 5.22 -1.07 -5.51
N PRO A 59 6.45 -0.76 -5.97
CA PRO A 59 6.92 -1.16 -7.30
C PRO A 59 6.70 -2.63 -7.61
N ASP A 60 7.05 -3.51 -6.68
CA ASP A 60 6.91 -4.96 -6.86
C ASP A 60 5.45 -5.40 -7.01
N THR A 61 4.56 -4.78 -6.24
CA THR A 61 3.12 -5.06 -6.36
C THR A 61 2.58 -4.62 -7.72
N LEU A 62 3.07 -3.49 -8.25
CA LEU A 62 2.71 -3.05 -9.60
C LEU A 62 3.30 -3.96 -10.67
N GLU A 63 4.52 -4.46 -10.49
CA GLU A 63 5.18 -5.30 -11.49
C GLU A 63 4.60 -6.71 -11.52
N TYR A 64 4.45 -7.35 -10.38
CA TYR A 64 4.09 -8.77 -10.26
C TYR A 64 2.63 -9.02 -9.90
N GLY A 65 1.88 -7.96 -9.59
CA GLY A 65 0.48 -8.07 -9.18
C GLY A 65 0.30 -8.54 -7.74
N GLN A 66 -0.91 -8.99 -7.43
CA GLN A 66 -1.34 -9.34 -6.07
C GLN A 66 -1.71 -10.83 -5.92
N SER A 67 -1.15 -11.70 -6.76
CA SER A 67 -1.48 -13.14 -6.76
C SER A 67 -1.10 -13.85 -5.46
N VAL A 68 -0.01 -13.41 -4.81
CA VAL A 68 0.49 -14.00 -3.56
C VAL A 68 -0.20 -13.41 -2.34
N PHE A 69 -0.46 -12.11 -2.36
CA PHE A 69 -1.14 -11.41 -1.29
C PHE A 69 -2.00 -10.26 -1.84
N ASN A 70 -3.29 -10.29 -1.55
CA ASN A 70 -4.22 -9.27 -2.00
C ASN A 70 -4.27 -8.11 -1.00
N TRP A 71 -3.47 -7.09 -1.24
CA TRP A 71 -3.38 -5.88 -0.41
C TRP A 71 -4.68 -5.08 -0.37
N GLU A 72 -5.41 -5.02 -1.49
CA GLU A 72 -6.68 -4.32 -1.55
C GLU A 72 -7.71 -4.98 -0.64
N LYS A 73 -7.89 -6.30 -0.79
CA LYS A 73 -8.81 -7.07 0.05
C LYS A 73 -8.43 -7.03 1.53
N TYR A 74 -7.14 -7.19 1.84
CA TYR A 74 -6.65 -7.06 3.22
C TYR A 74 -6.99 -5.70 3.82
N SER A 75 -6.79 -4.62 3.06
CA SER A 75 -7.03 -3.26 3.52
C SER A 75 -8.51 -2.93 3.67
N GLU A 76 -9.37 -3.49 2.80
CA GLU A 76 -10.82 -3.43 2.96
C GLU A 76 -11.26 -4.08 4.29
N ASP A 77 -10.83 -5.31 4.53
CA ASP A 77 -11.15 -6.04 5.76
C ASP A 77 -10.60 -5.31 7.01
N LEU A 78 -9.42 -4.71 6.89
CA LEU A 78 -8.79 -3.93 7.94
C LEU A 78 -9.57 -2.64 8.25
N CYS A 79 -10.01 -1.92 7.22
CA CYS A 79 -10.83 -0.73 7.38
C CYS A 79 -12.17 -1.03 8.07
N VAL A 80 -12.82 -2.14 7.69
CA VAL A 80 -14.04 -2.61 8.34
C VAL A 80 -13.79 -2.91 9.82
N LYS A 81 -12.75 -3.68 10.14
CA LYS A 81 -12.41 -4.05 11.52
C LYS A 81 -12.01 -2.86 12.39
N ALA A 82 -11.31 -1.89 11.81
CA ALA A 82 -10.94 -0.66 12.48
C ALA A 82 -12.08 0.37 12.52
N SER A 83 -13.22 0.09 11.88
CA SER A 83 -14.32 1.05 11.71
C SER A 83 -13.82 2.37 11.12
N CYS A 84 -12.96 2.29 10.11
CA CYS A 84 -12.53 3.48 9.40
C CYS A 84 -13.73 4.03 8.60
N LYS A 85 -13.75 5.33 8.38
CA LYS A 85 -14.83 5.98 7.64
C LYS A 85 -14.84 5.56 6.18
N LYS A 86 -13.65 5.47 5.59
CA LYS A 86 -13.46 5.04 4.20
C LYS A 86 -12.04 4.56 3.97
N LEU A 87 -11.89 3.58 3.08
CA LEU A 87 -10.63 3.21 2.46
C LEU A 87 -10.47 4.00 1.15
N ILE A 88 -9.36 4.73 1.01
CA ILE A 88 -8.96 5.38 -0.23
C ILE A 88 -7.96 4.45 -0.91
N ASN A 89 -8.43 3.77 -1.93
CA ASN A 89 -7.62 2.81 -2.69
C ASN A 89 -7.07 3.48 -3.94
N THR A 90 -5.76 3.59 -4.05
CA THR A 90 -5.09 4.22 -5.20
C THR A 90 -4.51 3.20 -6.19
N PHE A 91 -4.68 1.91 -5.94
CA PHE A 91 -4.18 0.87 -6.85
C PHE A 91 -4.66 1.03 -8.28
N PRO A 92 -5.97 1.29 -8.54
CA PRO A 92 -6.45 1.44 -9.90
C PRO A 92 -5.75 2.55 -10.69
N GLU A 93 -5.51 3.70 -10.07
CA GLU A 93 -4.84 4.84 -10.70
C GLU A 93 -3.36 4.54 -11.00
N PHE A 94 -2.66 3.87 -10.09
CA PHE A 94 -1.28 3.45 -10.31
C PHE A 94 -1.17 2.40 -11.41
N VAL A 95 -2.09 1.43 -11.46
CA VAL A 95 -2.14 0.41 -12.51
C VAL A 95 -2.44 1.05 -13.86
N ASP A 96 -3.39 1.97 -13.92
CA ASP A 96 -3.72 2.73 -15.14
C ASP A 96 -2.51 3.53 -15.64
N PHE A 97 -1.81 4.22 -14.74
CA PHE A 97 -0.58 4.94 -15.09
C PHE A 97 0.50 4.00 -15.65
N LYS A 98 0.74 2.86 -14.98
CA LYS A 98 1.68 1.84 -15.46
C LYS A 98 1.34 1.38 -16.86
N ASN A 99 0.08 1.07 -17.13
CA ASN A 99 -0.35 0.56 -18.43
C ASN A 99 -0.18 1.57 -19.57
N LYS A 100 -0.18 2.85 -19.25
CA LYS A 100 -0.02 3.95 -20.22
C LYS A 100 1.42 4.43 -20.40
N ASN A 101 2.34 4.02 -19.53
CA ASN A 101 3.72 4.54 -19.52
C ASN A 101 4.73 3.40 -19.41
N GLN A 102 5.55 3.22 -20.45
CA GLN A 102 6.61 2.19 -20.45
C GLN A 102 7.68 2.44 -19.38
N ASP A 103 7.94 3.70 -19.07
CA ASP A 103 8.91 4.16 -18.09
C ASP A 103 8.27 4.47 -16.71
N TRP A 104 7.14 3.82 -16.43
CA TRP A 104 6.33 4.03 -15.23
C TRP A 104 7.14 3.98 -13.92
N LEU A 105 8.14 3.08 -13.84
CA LEU A 105 8.91 2.87 -12.62
C LEU A 105 9.66 4.14 -12.22
N SER A 106 10.44 4.73 -13.14
CA SER A 106 11.20 5.95 -12.89
C SER A 106 10.32 7.20 -12.77
N LYS A 107 9.11 7.16 -13.34
CA LYS A 107 8.15 8.26 -13.21
C LYS A 107 7.42 8.25 -11.89
N LEU A 108 7.12 7.07 -11.35
CA LEU A 108 6.36 6.94 -10.10
C LEU A 108 7.23 6.89 -8.86
N PHE A 109 8.46 6.35 -8.98
CA PHE A 109 9.32 6.07 -7.85
C PHE A 109 10.73 6.66 -8.03
N ILE A 110 11.29 7.16 -6.95
CA ILE A 110 12.67 7.65 -6.93
C ILE A 110 13.61 6.45 -7.09
N ASN A 111 14.55 6.58 -8.03
CA ASN A 111 15.52 5.50 -8.31
C ASN A 111 16.31 5.14 -7.04
N ALA A 112 16.41 3.86 -6.77
CA ALA A 112 17.10 3.27 -5.61
C ALA A 112 16.53 3.64 -4.22
N ASP A 113 15.45 4.40 -4.14
CA ASP A 113 14.87 4.83 -2.85
C ASP A 113 13.45 4.27 -2.62
N LEU A 114 12.74 3.91 -3.66
CA LEU A 114 11.36 3.40 -3.64
C LEU A 114 10.30 4.38 -3.10
N HIS A 115 10.66 5.57 -2.67
CA HIS A 115 9.70 6.62 -2.37
C HIS A 115 9.08 7.16 -3.66
N HIS A 116 7.88 7.72 -3.53
CA HIS A 116 7.19 8.28 -4.68
C HIS A 116 7.87 9.55 -5.18
N THR A 117 7.87 9.72 -6.49
CA THR A 117 8.15 11.01 -7.14
C THR A 117 6.98 11.98 -6.95
N GLU A 118 7.12 13.19 -7.45
CA GLU A 118 6.01 14.16 -7.53
C GLU A 118 4.78 13.56 -8.25
N ILE A 119 5.00 12.80 -9.33
CA ILE A 119 3.89 12.16 -10.06
C ILE A 119 3.18 11.14 -9.19
N GLY A 120 3.93 10.27 -8.50
CA GLY A 120 3.34 9.29 -7.59
C GLY A 120 2.57 9.95 -6.45
N HIS A 121 3.13 11.02 -5.85
CA HIS A 121 2.43 11.79 -4.82
C HIS A 121 1.16 12.47 -5.34
N ASN A 122 1.18 12.99 -6.57
CA ASN A 122 0.01 13.62 -7.18
C ASN A 122 -1.12 12.62 -7.43
N ILE A 123 -0.81 11.39 -7.79
CA ILE A 123 -1.83 10.33 -7.89
C ILE A 123 -2.52 10.13 -6.54
N ILE A 124 -1.74 9.99 -5.47
CA ILE A 124 -2.28 9.80 -4.11
C ILE A 124 -3.09 11.03 -3.67
N ALA A 125 -2.54 12.23 -3.85
CA ALA A 125 -3.21 13.47 -3.47
C ALA A 125 -4.55 13.66 -4.21
N ASN A 126 -4.57 13.38 -5.51
CA ASN A 126 -5.80 13.48 -6.29
C ASN A 126 -6.85 12.45 -5.85
N ALA A 127 -6.44 11.24 -5.48
CA ALA A 127 -7.36 10.25 -4.93
C ALA A 127 -7.96 10.71 -3.60
N ILE A 128 -7.16 11.35 -2.74
CA ILE A 128 -7.65 11.93 -1.49
C ILE A 128 -8.63 13.07 -1.77
N LEU A 129 -8.28 14.00 -2.66
CA LEU A 129 -9.11 15.17 -2.96
C LEU A 129 -10.48 14.82 -3.56
N LYS A 130 -10.62 13.68 -4.22
CA LYS A 130 -11.92 13.20 -4.72
C LYS A 130 -12.89 12.81 -3.59
N GLU A 131 -12.40 12.66 -2.36
CA GLU A 131 -13.20 12.23 -1.21
C GLU A 131 -13.71 13.39 -0.35
N PHE A 132 -13.22 14.58 -0.62
CA PHE A 132 -13.56 15.82 0.09
C PHE A 132 -13.98 16.93 -0.86
#